data_43b71e7384c6fc247285e0259322fdaf
#
_entry.id   43b71e7384c6fc247285e0259322fdaf
#
_cell.length_a   1.000
_cell.length_b   1.000
_cell.length_c   1.000
_cell.angle_alpha   90.00
_cell.angle_beta   90.00
_cell.angle_gamma   90.00
#
_symmetry.space_group_name_H-M   'P 1'
#
loop_
_entity.id
_entity.type
_entity.pdbx_description
1 polymer ?
#
loop_
_entity_poly.entity_id
_entity_poly.type
_entity_poly.pdbx_seq_one_letter_code
_entity_poly.pdbx_strand_id
1 'polypeptide(L)'
;MWYALQELPQEKLKKTVHVISTDTLVESPVVAIWATESLKKMEQAAKERGLPIVPHRLTPAITNTFWVNLIGRGYPYPRRDFRWCTDRMKIDASNRFIKSILDAESEAIMVLGSRKAESAVRKAVLEGYEKKRYRAHLSPNGSFPNSYVFTPIENWLNDNVWQYLVQVPNPWGHSNKDLLAMYSGASADGECPLVIDSSTPSCGNSRFGCWVCTMVTEDK
;
A
#
# COMPACT_ATOMS: atom_id res chain seq x y z
N MET A 1 -9.74 -8.84 5.14
CA MET A 1 -10.81 -8.66 4.14
C MET A 1 -11.08 -9.93 3.34
N TRP A 2 -10.12 -10.61 2.73
CA TRP A 2 -10.34 -11.84 1.94
C TRP A 2 -11.17 -12.89 2.70
N TYR A 3 -10.70 -13.33 3.87
CA TYR A 3 -11.42 -14.30 4.69
C TYR A 3 -12.80 -13.80 5.12
N ALA A 4 -12.92 -12.50 5.44
CA ALA A 4 -14.23 -11.93 5.77
C ALA A 4 -15.24 -11.99 4.61
N LEU A 5 -14.77 -11.87 3.36
CA LEU A 5 -15.63 -12.05 2.19
C LEU A 5 -16.04 -13.51 2.00
N GLN A 6 -15.15 -14.46 2.31
CA GLN A 6 -15.48 -15.89 2.21
C GLN A 6 -16.54 -16.36 3.22
N GLU A 7 -16.65 -15.67 4.36
CA GLU A 7 -17.68 -15.94 5.39
C GLU A 7 -19.06 -15.35 5.03
N LEU A 8 -19.11 -14.47 4.01
CA LEU A 8 -20.38 -13.86 3.62
C LEU A 8 -21.12 -14.74 2.60
N PRO A 9 -22.46 -14.87 2.71
CA PRO A 9 -23.25 -15.53 1.70
C PRO A 9 -23.17 -14.77 0.36
N GLN A 10 -23.22 -15.50 -0.75
CA GLN A 10 -23.04 -14.96 -2.12
C GLN A 10 -23.98 -13.78 -2.43
N GLU A 11 -25.20 -13.83 -1.94
CA GLU A 11 -26.19 -12.75 -2.09
C GLU A 11 -25.80 -11.41 -1.46
N LYS A 12 -24.84 -11.41 -0.52
CA LYS A 12 -24.26 -10.22 0.12
C LYS A 12 -23.01 -9.70 -0.58
N LEU A 13 -22.42 -10.48 -1.48
CA LEU A 13 -21.23 -10.10 -2.23
C LEU A 13 -21.55 -9.23 -3.46
N LYS A 14 -22.31 -8.15 -3.26
CA LYS A 14 -22.81 -7.27 -4.34
C LYS A 14 -21.85 -6.17 -4.74
N LYS A 15 -20.94 -5.76 -3.83
CA LYS A 15 -20.00 -4.66 -4.07
C LYS A 15 -18.64 -5.20 -4.48
N THR A 16 -18.05 -4.59 -5.50
CA THR A 16 -16.71 -4.91 -5.94
C THR A 16 -15.67 -4.40 -4.94
N VAL A 17 -14.69 -5.24 -4.65
CA VAL A 17 -13.53 -4.89 -3.84
C VAL A 17 -12.35 -4.66 -4.77
N HIS A 18 -11.99 -3.40 -4.98
CA HIS A 18 -10.84 -3.03 -5.79
C HIS A 18 -9.57 -3.07 -4.96
N VAL A 19 -8.59 -3.86 -5.40
CA VAL A 19 -7.25 -3.89 -4.81
C VAL A 19 -6.31 -3.13 -5.72
N ILE A 20 -5.78 -2.00 -5.25
CA ILE A 20 -4.91 -1.13 -6.05
C ILE A 20 -3.46 -1.25 -5.61
N SER A 21 -2.57 -1.39 -6.57
CA SER A 21 -1.12 -1.29 -6.40
C SER A 21 -0.58 -0.27 -7.39
N THR A 22 0.14 0.73 -6.90
CA THR A 22 0.70 1.80 -7.75
C THR A 22 2.11 1.43 -8.17
N ASP A 23 2.33 1.35 -9.48
CA ASP A 23 3.63 1.21 -10.11
C ASP A 23 4.12 2.59 -10.56
N THR A 24 5.22 3.04 -10.00
CA THR A 24 5.82 4.34 -10.35
C THR A 24 6.57 4.33 -11.68
N LEU A 25 6.71 3.17 -12.34
CA LEU A 25 7.54 2.92 -13.53
C LEU A 25 9.05 3.10 -13.28
N VAL A 26 9.43 3.30 -12.03
CA VAL A 26 10.81 3.35 -11.53
C VAL A 26 10.94 2.56 -10.21
N GLU A 27 10.05 1.61 -9.97
CA GLU A 27 10.12 0.67 -8.83
C GLU A 27 11.32 -0.25 -8.99
N SER A 28 11.83 -0.78 -7.87
CA SER A 28 12.79 -1.89 -7.92
C SER A 28 12.20 -3.03 -8.76
N PRO A 29 12.95 -3.59 -9.74
CA PRO A 29 12.45 -4.67 -10.59
C PRO A 29 11.93 -5.87 -9.81
N VAL A 30 12.57 -6.22 -8.70
CA VAL A 30 12.15 -7.33 -7.82
C VAL A 30 10.76 -7.07 -7.25
N VAL A 31 10.53 -5.87 -6.73
CA VAL A 31 9.21 -5.47 -6.19
C VAL A 31 8.16 -5.41 -7.28
N ALA A 32 8.49 -4.86 -8.45
CA ALA A 32 7.58 -4.73 -9.58
C ALA A 32 7.12 -6.11 -10.09
N ILE A 33 8.03 -7.07 -10.21
CA ILE A 33 7.73 -8.46 -10.59
C ILE A 33 6.86 -9.11 -9.52
N TRP A 34 7.29 -9.05 -8.25
CA TRP A 34 6.56 -9.66 -7.14
C TRP A 34 5.12 -9.13 -7.02
N ALA A 35 4.95 -7.81 -7.12
CA ALA A 35 3.62 -7.18 -7.07
C ALA A 35 2.74 -7.64 -8.26
N THR A 36 3.32 -7.71 -9.46
CA THR A 36 2.60 -8.17 -10.66
C THR A 36 2.12 -9.60 -10.51
N GLU A 37 2.99 -10.51 -10.08
CA GLU A 37 2.64 -11.92 -9.86
C GLU A 37 1.61 -12.07 -8.73
N SER A 38 1.74 -11.29 -7.66
CA SER A 38 0.77 -11.29 -6.56
C SER A 38 -0.63 -10.87 -7.02
N LEU A 39 -0.73 -9.80 -7.82
CA LEU A 39 -2.01 -9.35 -8.36
C LEU A 39 -2.63 -10.38 -9.32
N LYS A 40 -1.84 -11.01 -10.18
CA LYS A 40 -2.31 -12.09 -11.07
C LYS A 40 -2.87 -13.27 -10.29
N LYS A 41 -2.11 -13.78 -9.30
CA LYS A 41 -2.56 -14.87 -8.43
C LYS A 41 -3.82 -14.49 -7.65
N MET A 42 -3.90 -13.25 -7.17
CA MET A 42 -5.08 -12.74 -6.48
C MET A 42 -6.32 -12.73 -7.39
N GLU A 43 -6.18 -12.27 -8.63
CA GLU A 43 -7.27 -12.27 -9.61
C GLU A 43 -7.77 -13.68 -9.91
N GLN A 44 -6.84 -14.61 -10.16
CA GLN A 44 -7.17 -16.00 -10.43
C GLN A 44 -7.89 -16.65 -9.24
N ALA A 45 -7.32 -16.54 -8.06
CA ALA A 45 -7.89 -17.13 -6.84
C ALA A 45 -9.26 -16.50 -6.48
N ALA A 46 -9.46 -15.21 -6.77
CA ALA A 46 -10.74 -14.55 -6.57
C ALA A 46 -11.81 -15.11 -7.53
N LYS A 47 -11.47 -15.28 -8.81
CA LYS A 47 -12.35 -15.89 -9.82
C LYS A 47 -12.74 -17.32 -9.45
N GLU A 48 -11.77 -18.14 -9.06
CA GLU A 48 -11.99 -19.54 -8.66
C GLU A 48 -12.92 -19.69 -7.46
N ARG A 49 -12.92 -18.70 -6.56
CA ARG A 49 -13.73 -18.71 -5.33
C ARG A 49 -15.00 -17.85 -5.40
N GLY A 50 -15.29 -17.26 -6.56
CA GLY A 50 -16.46 -16.40 -6.74
C GLY A 50 -16.45 -15.13 -5.87
N LEU A 51 -15.25 -14.60 -5.55
CA LEU A 51 -15.12 -13.39 -4.74
C LEU A 51 -15.11 -12.14 -5.63
N PRO A 52 -15.79 -11.05 -5.25
CA PRO A 52 -15.87 -9.83 -6.04
C PRO A 52 -14.60 -8.96 -5.86
N ILE A 53 -13.41 -9.57 -5.98
CA ILE A 53 -12.12 -8.90 -5.82
C ILE A 53 -11.52 -8.67 -7.20
N VAL A 54 -11.21 -7.40 -7.50
CA VAL A 54 -10.61 -6.98 -8.77
C VAL A 54 -9.31 -6.24 -8.50
N PRO A 55 -8.15 -6.86 -8.79
CA PRO A 55 -6.85 -6.22 -8.66
C PRO A 55 -6.58 -5.23 -9.80
N HIS A 56 -5.93 -4.11 -9.47
CA HIS A 56 -5.52 -3.08 -10.42
C HIS A 56 -4.06 -2.69 -10.20
N ARG A 57 -3.30 -2.61 -11.28
CA ARG A 57 -1.98 -2.01 -11.30
C ARG A 57 -2.09 -0.60 -11.87
N LEU A 58 -1.95 0.43 -11.03
CA LEU A 58 -2.08 1.82 -11.43
C LEU A 58 -0.72 2.37 -11.84
N THR A 59 -0.70 3.17 -12.89
CA THR A 59 0.51 3.88 -13.34
C THR A 59 0.26 5.39 -13.38
N PRO A 60 1.31 6.21 -13.22
CA PRO A 60 1.18 7.65 -13.38
C PRO A 60 0.79 7.99 -14.83
N ALA A 61 0.10 9.12 -15.03
CA ALA A 61 -0.03 9.69 -16.37
C ALA A 61 1.35 9.96 -16.96
N ILE A 62 1.51 9.86 -18.28
CA ILE A 62 2.80 10.08 -18.95
C ILE A 62 3.45 11.40 -18.50
N THR A 63 2.66 12.47 -18.39
CA THR A 63 3.11 13.78 -17.92
C THR A 63 3.55 13.82 -16.45
N ASN A 64 3.23 12.80 -15.67
CA ASN A 64 3.57 12.67 -14.26
C ASN A 64 4.63 11.60 -13.98
N THR A 65 5.19 10.96 -15.04
CA THR A 65 6.28 10.01 -14.89
C THR A 65 7.56 10.69 -14.42
N PHE A 66 8.46 9.90 -13.82
CA PHE A 66 9.71 10.40 -13.26
C PHE A 66 10.55 11.18 -14.30
N TRP A 67 10.80 10.57 -15.45
CA TRP A 67 11.69 11.13 -16.47
C TRP A 67 11.11 12.35 -17.18
N VAL A 68 9.79 12.38 -17.40
CA VAL A 68 9.14 13.56 -17.99
C VAL A 68 9.23 14.76 -17.04
N ASN A 69 9.09 14.56 -15.73
CA ASN A 69 9.23 15.67 -14.79
C ASN A 69 10.70 16.09 -14.62
N LEU A 70 11.62 15.14 -14.47
CA LEU A 70 13.04 15.44 -14.26
C LEU A 70 13.68 16.08 -15.48
N ILE A 71 13.58 15.42 -16.64
CA ILE A 71 14.26 15.86 -17.89
C ILE A 71 13.38 16.83 -18.66
N GLY A 72 12.11 16.47 -18.90
CA GLY A 72 11.23 17.26 -19.76
C GLY A 72 10.78 18.59 -19.15
N ARG A 73 10.63 18.65 -17.82
CA ARG A 73 10.18 19.86 -17.11
C ARG A 73 11.26 20.53 -16.27
N GLY A 74 12.45 19.91 -16.17
CA GLY A 74 13.56 20.47 -15.41
C GLY A 74 13.32 20.48 -13.90
N TYR A 75 12.53 19.56 -13.37
CA TYR A 75 12.33 19.48 -11.92
C TYR A 75 13.64 19.09 -11.24
N PRO A 76 13.97 19.68 -10.07
CA PRO A 76 15.11 19.23 -9.30
C PRO A 76 14.90 17.79 -8.86
N TYR A 77 16.00 17.05 -8.66
CA TYR A 77 15.94 15.68 -8.18
C TYR A 77 15.19 15.61 -6.85
N PRO A 78 14.32 14.60 -6.62
CA PRO A 78 13.59 14.46 -5.36
C PRO A 78 14.52 14.38 -4.16
N ARG A 79 14.19 15.08 -3.08
CA ARG A 79 14.91 15.07 -1.81
C ARG A 79 13.93 15.08 -0.64
N ARG A 80 14.44 14.96 0.60
CA ARG A 80 13.61 14.77 1.79
C ARG A 80 12.49 15.81 1.96
N ASP A 81 12.78 17.05 1.64
CA ASP A 81 11.88 18.22 1.73
C ASP A 81 11.13 18.53 0.43
N PHE A 82 11.48 17.87 -0.67
CA PHE A 82 10.85 18.09 -1.97
C PHE A 82 10.56 16.76 -2.70
N ARG A 83 9.44 16.14 -2.33
CA ARG A 83 9.06 14.79 -2.76
C ARG A 83 7.95 14.79 -3.81
N TRP A 84 8.07 15.61 -4.86
CA TRP A 84 7.12 15.66 -5.96
C TRP A 84 6.81 14.29 -6.59
N CYS A 85 7.76 13.37 -6.53
CA CYS A 85 7.59 12.01 -7.02
C CYS A 85 6.47 11.26 -6.31
N THR A 86 6.29 11.46 -4.99
CA THR A 86 5.21 10.83 -4.23
C THR A 86 3.85 11.33 -4.70
N ASP A 87 3.70 12.64 -4.83
CA ASP A 87 2.43 13.26 -5.21
C ASP A 87 2.04 12.90 -6.64
N ARG A 88 2.97 13.04 -7.59
CA ARG A 88 2.70 12.84 -9.02
C ARG A 88 2.60 11.39 -9.44
N MET A 89 3.44 10.52 -8.88
CA MET A 89 3.51 9.14 -9.36
C MET A 89 2.64 8.18 -8.55
N LYS A 90 2.42 8.44 -7.25
CA LYS A 90 1.65 7.54 -6.38
C LYS A 90 0.27 8.12 -6.04
N ILE A 91 0.23 9.31 -5.44
CA ILE A 91 -1.02 9.89 -4.95
C ILE A 91 -1.96 10.25 -6.08
N ASP A 92 -1.48 10.93 -7.13
CA ASP A 92 -2.30 11.31 -8.28
C ASP A 92 -2.90 10.10 -9.00
N ALA A 93 -2.13 9.04 -9.22
CA ALA A 93 -2.62 7.81 -9.85
C ALA A 93 -3.74 7.15 -9.02
N SER A 94 -3.55 7.07 -7.70
CA SER A 94 -4.56 6.54 -6.78
C SER A 94 -5.80 7.42 -6.72
N ASN A 95 -5.64 8.73 -6.65
CA ASN A 95 -6.75 9.68 -6.58
C ASN A 95 -7.61 9.66 -7.84
N ARG A 96 -6.99 9.56 -9.03
CA ARG A 96 -7.74 9.41 -10.29
C ARG A 96 -8.59 8.14 -10.30
N PHE A 97 -8.04 7.03 -9.81
CA PHE A 97 -8.77 5.79 -9.71
C PHE A 97 -9.93 5.89 -8.70
N ILE A 98 -9.67 6.42 -7.49
CA ILE A 98 -10.70 6.61 -6.46
C ILE A 98 -11.83 7.50 -6.99
N LYS A 99 -11.48 8.59 -7.69
CA LYS A 99 -12.47 9.47 -8.30
C LYS A 99 -13.35 8.73 -9.31
N SER A 100 -12.75 7.91 -10.18
CA SER A 100 -13.53 7.14 -11.16
C SER A 100 -14.50 6.15 -10.50
N ILE A 101 -14.14 5.58 -9.33
CA ILE A 101 -15.06 4.72 -8.55
C ILE A 101 -16.18 5.55 -7.93
N LEU A 102 -15.86 6.72 -7.35
CA LEU A 102 -16.87 7.60 -6.75
C LEU A 102 -17.86 8.13 -7.79
N ASP A 103 -17.39 8.45 -8.99
CA ASP A 103 -18.24 8.90 -10.10
C ASP A 103 -19.20 7.77 -10.56
N ALA A 104 -18.80 6.50 -10.44
CA ALA A 104 -19.60 5.34 -10.83
C ALA A 104 -20.52 4.85 -9.71
N GLU A 105 -20.03 4.80 -8.45
CA GLU A 105 -20.70 4.12 -7.33
C GLU A 105 -21.23 5.09 -6.25
N SER A 106 -21.01 6.38 -6.39
CA SER A 106 -21.43 7.47 -5.49
C SER A 106 -20.80 7.47 -4.09
N GLU A 107 -20.26 6.35 -3.61
CA GLU A 107 -19.52 6.27 -2.35
C GLU A 107 -18.40 5.21 -2.39
N ALA A 108 -17.37 5.38 -1.58
CA ALA A 108 -16.28 4.43 -1.47
C ALA A 108 -15.73 4.33 -0.04
N ILE A 109 -15.27 3.13 0.34
CA ILE A 109 -14.49 2.91 1.55
C ILE A 109 -13.08 2.51 1.16
N MET A 110 -12.11 3.34 1.51
CA MET A 110 -10.69 3.07 1.31
C MET A 110 -10.14 2.32 2.52
N VAL A 111 -9.64 1.10 2.29
CA VAL A 111 -9.02 0.28 3.35
C VAL A 111 -7.52 0.47 3.30
N LEU A 112 -6.94 0.95 4.40
CA LEU A 112 -5.51 1.21 4.53
C LEU A 112 -4.87 0.38 5.63
N GLY A 113 -3.74 -0.23 5.32
CA GLY A 113 -2.88 -0.90 6.29
C GLY A 113 -1.96 0.03 7.07
N SER A 114 -2.31 1.32 7.19
CA SER A 114 -1.51 2.31 7.91
C SER A 114 -1.55 2.08 9.42
N ARG A 115 -0.39 2.26 10.07
CA ARG A 115 -0.22 2.01 11.51
C ARG A 115 0.42 3.21 12.19
N LYS A 116 0.03 3.48 13.45
CA LYS A 116 0.61 4.56 14.28
C LYS A 116 2.10 4.36 14.54
N ALA A 117 2.51 3.09 14.63
CA ALA A 117 3.91 2.70 14.88
C ALA A 117 4.87 2.98 13.70
N GLU A 118 4.38 3.30 12.51
CA GLU A 118 5.22 3.52 11.33
C GLU A 118 6.02 4.84 11.37
N SER A 119 5.46 5.90 11.93
CA SER A 119 6.14 7.19 12.12
C SER A 119 5.30 8.17 12.94
N ALA A 120 5.95 9.19 13.50
CA ALA A 120 5.26 10.27 14.23
C ALA A 120 4.22 11.00 13.35
N VAL A 121 4.52 11.21 12.07
CA VAL A 121 3.59 11.82 11.11
C VAL A 121 2.36 10.92 10.90
N ARG A 122 2.57 9.60 10.70
CA ARG A 122 1.48 8.63 10.56
C ARG A 122 0.59 8.61 11.81
N LYS A 123 1.22 8.59 12.98
CA LYS A 123 0.52 8.65 14.28
C LYS A 123 -0.38 9.87 14.37
N ALA A 124 0.16 11.06 14.10
CA ALA A 124 -0.61 12.31 14.16
C ALA A 124 -1.80 12.32 13.17
N VAL A 125 -1.63 11.80 11.96
CA VAL A 125 -2.71 11.66 10.96
C VAL A 125 -3.80 10.72 11.46
N LEU A 126 -3.44 9.54 11.97
CA LEU A 126 -4.40 8.56 12.48
C LEU A 126 -5.13 9.06 13.72
N GLU A 127 -4.45 9.77 14.65
CA GLU A 127 -5.08 10.44 15.79
C GLU A 127 -6.03 11.56 15.35
N GLY A 128 -5.72 12.25 14.25
CA GLY A 128 -6.64 13.20 13.62
C GLY A 128 -7.91 12.53 13.09
N TYR A 129 -7.78 11.33 12.49
CA TYR A 129 -8.93 10.54 12.08
C TYR A 129 -9.75 10.03 13.27
N GLU A 130 -9.11 9.62 14.36
CA GLU A 130 -9.80 9.17 15.58
C GLU A 130 -10.81 10.19 16.10
N LYS A 131 -10.48 11.47 16.07
CA LYS A 131 -11.37 12.56 16.52
C LYS A 131 -12.62 12.75 15.67
N LYS A 132 -12.62 12.22 14.44
CA LYS A 132 -13.70 12.41 13.45
C LYS A 132 -14.41 11.11 13.07
N ARG A 133 -14.20 10.03 13.80
CA ARG A 133 -14.75 8.69 13.49
C ARG A 133 -16.27 8.66 13.55
N TYR A 134 -16.84 7.96 12.58
CA TYR A 134 -18.23 7.52 12.63
C TYR A 134 -18.39 6.23 13.43
N ARG A 135 -17.42 5.31 13.30
CA ARG A 135 -17.35 4.01 13.98
C ARG A 135 -15.89 3.66 14.24
N ALA A 136 -15.65 2.59 15.01
CA ALA A 136 -14.32 2.06 15.23
C ALA A 136 -13.57 1.87 13.90
N HIS A 137 -12.38 2.44 13.80
CA HIS A 137 -11.49 2.41 12.64
C HIS A 137 -12.04 3.03 11.34
N LEU A 138 -13.26 3.61 11.31
CA LEU A 138 -13.89 4.21 10.14
C LEU A 138 -14.02 5.73 10.30
N SER A 139 -13.35 6.46 9.45
CA SER A 139 -13.28 7.93 9.47
C SER A 139 -13.66 8.53 8.11
N PRO A 140 -14.16 9.77 8.05
CA PRO A 140 -14.36 10.44 6.77
C PRO A 140 -13.02 10.67 6.07
N ASN A 141 -13.01 10.55 4.74
CA ASN A 141 -11.86 10.91 3.93
C ASN A 141 -11.81 12.44 3.74
N GLY A 142 -10.70 13.06 4.12
CA GLY A 142 -10.53 14.51 3.98
C GLY A 142 -10.35 15.00 2.53
N SER A 143 -10.04 14.10 1.61
CA SER A 143 -9.75 14.44 0.20
C SER A 143 -10.95 14.28 -0.73
N PHE A 144 -11.89 13.41 -0.37
CA PHE A 144 -13.03 13.09 -1.22
C PHE A 144 -14.34 13.09 -0.42
N PRO A 145 -15.34 13.88 -0.81
CA PRO A 145 -16.70 13.75 -0.27
C PRO A 145 -17.26 12.35 -0.58
N ASN A 146 -18.13 11.86 0.26
CA ASN A 146 -18.73 10.50 0.15
C ASN A 146 -17.72 9.35 0.15
N SER A 147 -16.54 9.59 0.68
CA SER A 147 -15.52 8.56 0.85
C SER A 147 -15.10 8.44 2.31
N TYR A 148 -14.78 7.21 2.70
CA TYR A 148 -14.36 6.89 4.06
C TYR A 148 -13.02 6.17 4.05
N VAL A 149 -12.32 6.24 5.17
CA VAL A 149 -11.05 5.53 5.40
C VAL A 149 -11.25 4.54 6.53
N PHE A 150 -10.96 3.29 6.27
CA PHE A 150 -10.97 2.21 7.26
C PHE A 150 -9.55 1.71 7.53
N THR A 151 -9.10 1.79 8.78
CA THR A 151 -7.73 1.47 9.21
C THR A 151 -7.74 0.34 10.24
N PRO A 152 -8.00 -0.92 9.83
CA PRO A 152 -8.24 -2.03 10.75
C PRO A 152 -7.04 -2.41 11.63
N ILE A 153 -5.82 -2.11 11.20
CA ILE A 153 -4.58 -2.48 11.89
C ILE A 153 -3.80 -1.28 12.42
N GLU A 154 -4.44 -0.14 12.61
CA GLU A 154 -3.77 1.13 12.96
C GLU A 154 -2.95 1.08 14.27
N ASN A 155 -3.32 0.18 15.19
CA ASN A 155 -2.64 -0.01 16.48
C ASN A 155 -1.64 -1.17 16.47
N TRP A 156 -1.47 -1.86 15.34
CA TRP A 156 -0.51 -2.96 15.24
C TRP A 156 0.93 -2.44 15.22
N LEU A 157 1.81 -3.17 15.89
CA LEU A 157 3.25 -3.03 15.75
C LEU A 157 3.73 -3.78 14.51
N ASN A 158 4.97 -3.53 14.10
CA ASN A 158 5.56 -4.23 12.98
C ASN A 158 5.61 -5.75 13.21
N ASP A 159 5.95 -6.16 14.43
CA ASP A 159 6.00 -7.57 14.82
C ASP A 159 4.64 -8.27 14.70
N ASN A 160 3.55 -7.57 15.04
CA ASN A 160 2.22 -8.13 14.88
C ASN A 160 1.91 -8.44 13.39
N VAL A 161 2.36 -7.56 12.47
CA VAL A 161 2.17 -7.77 11.03
C VAL A 161 2.94 -9.00 10.57
N TRP A 162 4.23 -9.11 10.91
CA TRP A 162 5.06 -10.23 10.51
C TRP A 162 4.61 -11.54 11.16
N GLN A 163 4.27 -11.50 12.43
CA GLN A 163 3.72 -12.66 13.13
C GLN A 163 2.46 -13.18 12.42
N TYR A 164 1.55 -12.28 12.05
CA TYR A 164 0.36 -12.64 11.29
C TYR A 164 0.71 -13.25 9.93
N LEU A 165 1.62 -12.61 9.15
CA LEU A 165 2.00 -13.07 7.81
C LEU A 165 2.72 -14.43 7.83
N VAL A 166 3.46 -14.74 8.89
CA VAL A 166 4.15 -16.03 9.04
C VAL A 166 3.17 -17.14 9.46
N GLN A 167 2.21 -16.81 10.33
CA GLN A 167 1.26 -17.79 10.87
C GLN A 167 0.06 -18.05 9.93
N VAL A 168 -0.38 -17.03 9.20
CA VAL A 168 -1.58 -17.12 8.36
C VAL A 168 -1.19 -17.29 6.90
N PRO A 169 -1.60 -18.39 6.25
CA PRO A 169 -1.35 -18.59 4.83
C PRO A 169 -1.91 -17.44 3.99
N ASN A 170 -1.16 -17.08 2.94
CA ASN A 170 -1.63 -16.09 1.99
C ASN A 170 -2.86 -16.65 1.24
N PRO A 171 -4.01 -15.97 1.26
CA PRO A 171 -5.27 -16.52 0.74
C PRO A 171 -5.31 -16.69 -0.78
N TRP A 172 -4.45 -16.02 -1.55
CA TRP A 172 -4.33 -16.19 -3.00
C TRP A 172 -3.10 -17.00 -3.41
N GLY A 173 -2.46 -17.70 -2.45
CA GLY A 173 -1.42 -18.67 -2.73
C GLY A 173 -0.04 -18.08 -3.07
N HIS A 174 0.18 -16.78 -2.84
CA HIS A 174 1.51 -16.20 -2.92
C HIS A 174 2.30 -16.48 -1.63
N SER A 175 3.58 -16.81 -1.73
CA SER A 175 4.36 -17.24 -0.57
C SER A 175 4.69 -16.07 0.37
N ASN A 176 4.17 -16.11 1.60
CA ASN A 176 4.57 -15.16 2.64
C ASN A 176 6.02 -15.38 3.11
N LYS A 177 6.55 -16.60 2.94
CA LYS A 177 7.96 -16.90 3.24
C LYS A 177 8.89 -16.19 2.25
N ASP A 178 8.52 -16.15 0.96
CA ASP A 178 9.31 -15.45 -0.06
C ASP A 178 9.26 -13.94 0.18
N LEU A 179 8.10 -13.42 0.62
CA LEU A 179 7.97 -12.02 1.04
C LEU A 179 8.92 -11.72 2.22
N LEU A 180 8.94 -12.58 3.23
CA LEU A 180 9.82 -12.42 4.39
C LEU A 180 11.29 -12.48 3.97
N ALA A 181 11.68 -13.44 3.12
CA ALA A 181 13.05 -13.57 2.60
C ALA A 181 13.47 -12.32 1.80
N MET A 182 12.57 -11.79 0.98
CA MET A 182 12.79 -10.56 0.23
C MET A 182 13.06 -9.37 1.16
N TYR A 183 12.26 -9.20 2.21
CA TYR A 183 12.45 -8.12 3.19
C TYR A 183 13.70 -8.31 4.04
N SER A 184 14.03 -9.53 4.45
CA SER A 184 15.28 -9.83 5.17
C SER A 184 16.51 -9.54 4.32
N GLY A 185 16.49 -9.89 3.04
CA GLY A 185 17.58 -9.61 2.10
C GLY A 185 17.80 -8.12 1.81
N ALA A 186 16.77 -7.29 2.03
CA ALA A 186 16.86 -5.84 1.86
C ALA A 186 17.17 -5.07 3.16
N SER A 187 17.32 -5.78 4.29
CA SER A 187 17.71 -5.18 5.57
C SER A 187 19.22 -4.92 5.60
N ALA A 188 19.63 -3.77 6.15
CA ALA A 188 21.05 -3.36 6.18
C ALA A 188 21.97 -4.38 6.86
N ASP A 189 21.46 -5.09 7.86
CA ASP A 189 22.23 -6.01 8.69
C ASP A 189 21.85 -7.49 8.45
N GLY A 190 21.02 -7.78 7.43
CA GLY A 190 20.50 -9.13 7.19
C GLY A 190 19.57 -9.63 8.31
N GLU A 191 19.17 -8.74 9.20
CA GLU A 191 18.33 -9.09 10.34
C GLU A 191 16.87 -9.33 9.91
N CYS A 192 16.23 -10.21 10.64
CA CYS A 192 14.81 -10.51 10.44
C CYS A 192 13.98 -9.23 10.68
N PRO A 193 13.06 -8.87 9.79
CA PRO A 193 12.20 -7.69 9.98
C PRO A 193 11.31 -7.77 11.24
N LEU A 194 11.31 -8.89 11.96
CA LEU A 194 10.67 -9.07 13.26
C LEU A 194 11.45 -8.45 14.44
N VAL A 195 12.73 -8.15 14.27
CA VAL A 195 13.56 -7.55 15.33
C VAL A 195 13.74 -6.07 15.00
N ILE A 196 12.93 -5.21 15.60
CA ILE A 196 13.07 -3.76 15.49
C ILE A 196 13.47 -3.23 16.85
N ASP A 197 14.66 -2.65 16.94
CA ASP A 197 15.00 -1.74 18.00
C ASP A 197 14.09 -0.52 17.92
N SER A 198 13.45 -0.16 19.04
CA SER A 198 12.53 0.96 19.16
C SER A 198 13.16 2.32 18.79
N SER A 199 14.49 2.39 18.70
CA SER A 199 15.25 3.56 18.28
C SER A 199 15.37 3.71 16.76
N THR A 200 15.08 2.67 15.98
CA THR A 200 15.21 2.68 14.52
C THR A 200 13.91 3.14 13.86
N PRO A 201 13.92 4.06 12.88
CA PRO A 201 12.71 4.44 12.14
C PRO A 201 12.02 3.23 11.54
N SER A 202 10.69 3.18 11.63
CA SER A 202 9.82 2.05 11.35
C SER A 202 9.91 1.43 9.94
N CYS A 203 10.71 1.95 9.06
CA CYS A 203 11.02 1.33 7.78
C CYS A 203 12.34 0.59 7.82
N GLY A 204 13.06 0.57 8.95
CA GLY A 204 14.42 0.10 9.01
C GLY A 204 15.26 0.72 7.89
N ASN A 205 16.41 0.22 7.63
CA ASN A 205 17.13 0.51 6.39
C ASN A 205 16.76 -0.46 5.26
N SER A 206 15.76 -1.33 5.46
CA SER A 206 15.23 -2.19 4.40
C SER A 206 14.39 -1.35 3.44
N ARG A 207 14.84 -1.22 2.21
CA ARG A 207 14.15 -0.39 1.24
C ARG A 207 13.86 -1.14 -0.05
N PHE A 208 12.61 -1.45 -0.17
CA PHE A 208 12.00 -1.58 -1.46
C PHE A 208 11.44 -0.23 -1.85
N GLY A 209 12.23 0.56 -2.51
CA GLY A 209 11.83 1.85 -3.05
C GLY A 209 12.03 1.89 -4.56
N CYS A 210 11.78 3.06 -5.13
CA CYS A 210 12.16 3.32 -6.51
C CYS A 210 13.69 3.28 -6.61
N TRP A 211 14.24 2.63 -7.64
CA TRP A 211 15.70 2.58 -7.85
C TRP A 211 16.34 3.96 -8.12
N VAL A 212 15.51 4.96 -8.40
CA VAL A 212 15.91 6.38 -8.51
C VAL A 212 15.77 7.13 -7.17
N CYS A 213 15.61 6.47 -6.02
CA CYS A 213 15.30 7.13 -4.76
C CYS A 213 16.56 7.63 -4.06
N THR A 214 16.63 8.94 -3.80
CA THR A 214 17.72 9.58 -3.04
C THR A 214 17.52 9.58 -1.53
N MET A 215 16.43 8.99 -1.06
CA MET A 215 16.14 8.88 0.38
C MET A 215 16.89 7.71 1.03
N VAL A 216 17.57 6.91 0.23
CA VAL A 216 18.39 5.78 0.63
C VAL A 216 19.85 6.20 0.62
N THR A 217 20.57 5.93 1.70
CA THR A 217 22.02 6.21 1.78
C THR A 217 22.86 5.13 1.13
N GLU A 218 22.35 3.90 1.10
CA GLU A 218 22.98 2.75 0.43
C GLU A 218 21.91 1.89 -0.22
N ASP A 219 22.12 1.49 -1.46
CA ASP A 219 21.31 0.50 -2.17
C ASP A 219 22.05 -0.85 -2.05
N LYS A 220 21.43 -1.83 -1.38
CA LYS A 220 22.03 -3.16 -1.17
C LYS A 220 21.26 -4.20 -1.96
#